data_52e333bbdf145e51b9aa33b94f626720
#
_entry.id   52e333bbdf145e51b9aa33b94f626720
#
_cell.length_a   1.000
_cell.length_b   1.000
_cell.length_c   1.000
_cell.angle_alpha   90.00
_cell.angle_beta   90.00
_cell.angle_gamma   90.00
#
_symmetry.space_group_name_H-M   'P 1'
#
loop_
_entity.id
_entity.type
_entity.pdbx_description
1 polymer ?
#
loop_
_entity_poly.entity_id
_entity_poly.type
_entity_poly.pdbx_seq_one_letter_code
_entity_poly.pdbx_strand_id
1 'polypeptide(L)' 'MKKQELYSISYKGEILAEGLTEEEYMDKMQDLADEFFEKGTPHPLELRTEIKEN' A
#
# COMPACT_ATOMS: atom_id res chain seq x y z
N MET A 1 12.31 -16.83 16.17
CA MET A 1 11.95 -15.42 15.98
C MET A 1 11.18 -15.19 14.70
N LYS A 2 10.13 -14.42 14.80
CA LYS A 2 9.34 -14.13 13.62
C LYS A 2 10.00 -13.06 12.79
N LYS A 3 10.05 -13.27 11.50
CA LYS A 3 10.45 -12.23 10.58
C LYS A 3 9.27 -11.29 10.39
N GLN A 4 9.57 -10.03 10.35
CA GLN A 4 8.55 -9.03 10.13
C GLN A 4 8.49 -8.72 8.66
N GLU A 5 7.31 -8.79 8.08
CA GLU A 5 7.10 -8.42 6.70
C GLU A 5 6.74 -6.94 6.63
N LEU A 6 7.40 -6.26 5.73
CA LEU A 6 7.12 -4.85 5.49
C LEU A 6 6.55 -4.67 4.10
N TYR A 7 5.59 -3.82 3.99
CA TYR A 7 4.83 -3.63 2.76
C TYR A 7 5.15 -2.28 2.14
N SER A 8 5.18 -2.25 0.82
CA SER A 8 5.31 -1.01 0.07
C SER A 8 4.18 -0.94 -0.94
N ILE A 9 3.71 0.26 -1.20
CA ILE A 9 2.65 0.48 -2.17
C ILE A 9 3.16 1.48 -3.19
N SER A 10 3.03 1.15 -4.47
CA SER A 10 3.40 2.06 -5.53
C SER A 10 2.27 2.21 -6.52
N TYR A 11 2.29 3.31 -7.24
CA TYR A 11 1.28 3.65 -8.22
C TYR A 11 1.96 4.28 -9.42
N LYS A 12 1.83 3.61 -10.56
CA LYS A 12 2.45 4.07 -11.81
C LYS A 12 3.94 4.36 -11.66
N GLY A 13 4.62 3.49 -10.94
CA GLY A 13 6.07 3.62 -10.74
C GLY A 13 6.48 4.57 -9.64
N GLU A 14 5.53 5.18 -8.97
CA GLU A 14 5.81 6.09 -7.86
C GLU A 14 5.49 5.42 -6.55
N ILE A 15 6.42 5.48 -5.62
CA ILE A 15 6.19 4.87 -4.30
C ILE A 15 5.34 5.80 -3.46
N LEU A 16 4.18 5.31 -3.06
CA LEU A 16 3.27 6.09 -2.22
C LEU A 16 3.57 5.88 -0.75
N ALA A 17 4.00 4.69 -0.37
CA ALA A 17 4.32 4.38 1.01
C ALA A 17 5.23 3.17 1.03
N GLU A 18 6.11 3.10 2.03
CA GLU A 18 6.98 1.95 2.18
C GLU A 18 7.30 1.73 3.65
N GLY A 19 7.82 0.54 3.94
CA GLY A 19 8.16 0.21 5.31
C GLY A 19 6.96 0.07 6.22
N LEU A 20 5.82 -0.35 5.66
CA LEU A 20 4.58 -0.47 6.41
C LEU A 20 4.48 -1.84 7.04
N THR A 21 4.04 -1.89 8.30
CA THR A 21 3.65 -3.16 8.90
C THR A 21 2.33 -3.59 8.28
N GLU A 22 1.92 -4.83 8.56
CA GLU A 22 0.66 -5.32 8.02
C GLU A 22 -0.51 -4.42 8.41
N GLU A 23 -0.52 -3.99 9.66
CA GLU A 23 -1.59 -3.13 10.16
C GLU A 23 -1.59 -1.77 9.45
N GLU A 24 -0.40 -1.19 9.33
CA GLU A 24 -0.27 0.10 8.63
C GLU A 24 -0.63 -0.03 7.16
N TYR A 25 -0.27 -1.15 6.55
CA TYR A 25 -0.61 -1.40 5.16
C TYR A 25 -2.13 -1.43 4.97
N MET A 26 -2.84 -2.12 5.86
CA MET A 26 -4.28 -2.19 5.74
C MET A 26 -4.93 -0.83 5.91
N ASP A 27 -4.43 -0.04 6.85
CA ASP A 27 -4.92 1.32 7.04
C ASP A 27 -4.68 2.18 5.79
N LYS A 28 -3.50 2.05 5.21
CA LYS A 28 -3.17 2.81 4.01
C LYS A 28 -4.04 2.42 2.83
N MET A 29 -4.29 1.12 2.68
CA MET A 29 -5.14 0.65 1.60
C MET A 29 -6.57 1.16 1.77
N GLN A 30 -7.03 1.26 3.00
CA GLN A 30 -8.34 1.81 3.27
C GLN A 30 -8.42 3.29 2.83
N ASP A 31 -7.38 4.05 3.15
CA ASP A 31 -7.31 5.45 2.74
C ASP A 31 -7.33 5.58 1.22
N LEU A 32 -6.56 4.73 0.55
CA LEU A 32 -6.51 4.77 -0.91
C LEU A 32 -7.83 4.38 -1.53
N ALA A 33 -8.54 3.43 -0.92
CA ALA A 33 -9.85 3.06 -1.40
C ALA A 33 -10.84 4.21 -1.26
N ASP A 34 -10.76 4.93 -0.15
CA ASP A 34 -11.61 6.09 0.07
C ASP A 34 -11.32 7.19 -0.96
N GLU A 35 -10.05 7.41 -1.26
CA GLU A 35 -9.68 8.39 -2.27
C GLU A 35 -10.21 8.00 -3.64
N PHE A 36 -10.09 6.73 -3.98
CA PHE A 36 -10.62 6.26 -5.25
C PHE A 36 -12.12 6.46 -5.34
N PHE A 37 -12.81 6.20 -4.24
CA PHE A 37 -14.24 6.35 -4.20
C PHE A 37 -14.66 7.81 -4.44
N GLU A 38 -13.91 8.75 -3.87
CA GLU A 38 -14.22 10.16 -3.98
C GLU A 38 -13.72 10.80 -5.27
N LYS A 39 -12.51 10.44 -5.67
CA LYS A 39 -11.81 11.14 -6.76
C LYS A 39 -11.61 10.30 -8.01
N GLY A 40 -11.84 9.00 -7.89
CA GLY A 40 -11.60 8.10 -9.02
C GLY A 40 -10.15 7.72 -9.21
N THR A 41 -9.26 8.17 -8.33
CA THR A 41 -7.85 7.79 -8.38
C THR A 41 -7.29 7.72 -6.95
N PRO A 42 -6.26 6.91 -6.72
CA PRO A 42 -5.65 5.95 -7.65
C PRO A 42 -6.56 4.74 -7.84
N HIS A 43 -6.56 4.19 -9.04
CA HIS A 43 -7.35 3.00 -9.32
C HIS A 43 -6.70 1.79 -8.67
N PRO A 44 -7.46 0.98 -7.92
CA PRO A 44 -6.86 -0.15 -7.21
C PRO A 44 -6.09 -1.12 -8.09
N LEU A 45 -6.52 -1.31 -9.33
CA LEU A 45 -5.84 -2.21 -10.25
C LEU A 45 -4.48 -1.70 -10.70
N GLU A 46 -4.22 -0.42 -10.52
CA GLU A 46 -2.94 0.18 -10.87
C GLU A 46 -1.98 0.24 -9.69
N LEU A 47 -2.45 -0.09 -8.51
CA LEU A 47 -1.60 -0.13 -7.34
C LEU A 47 -0.80 -1.42 -7.31
N ARG A 48 0.45 -1.31 -6.90
CA ARG A 48 1.31 -2.46 -6.73
C ARG A 48 1.75 -2.55 -5.29
N THR A 49 1.76 -3.77 -4.79
CA THR A 49 2.21 -4.02 -3.43
C THR A 49 3.43 -4.90 -3.49
N GLU A 50 4.47 -4.52 -2.77
CA GLU A 50 5.66 -5.33 -2.62
C GLU A 50 5.82 -5.67 -1.15
N ILE A 51 6.28 -6.88 -0.88
CA ILE A 51 6.47 -7.36 0.48
C ILE A 51 7.94 -7.66 0.65
N LYS A 52 8.53 -7.11 1.69
CA LYS A 52 9.91 -7.39 2.05
C LYS A 52 9.96 -8.02 3.41
N GLU A 53 10.80 -9.01 3.54
CA GLU A 53 11.07 -9.59 4.85
C GLU A 53 12.24 -8.86 5.49
N ASN A 54 12.06 -8.55 6.73
CA ASN A 54 13.11 -7.84 7.47
C ASN A 54 13.92 -8.83 8.30
#